data_23e23eb1cf5cdfbd9c025874ce6ed611
#
_entry.id   23e23eb1cf5cdfbd9c025874ce6ed611
#
_cell.length_a   1.000
_cell.length_b   1.000
_cell.length_c   1.000
_cell.angle_alpha   90.00
_cell.angle_beta   90.00
_cell.angle_gamma   90.00
#
_symmetry.space_group_name_H-M   'P 1'
#
loop_
_entity.id
_entity.type
_entity.pdbx_description
1 polymer ?
#
loop_
_entity_poly.entity_id
_entity_poly.type
_entity_poly.pdbx_seq_one_letter_code
_entity_poly.pdbx_strand_id
1 'polypeptide(L)'
;VAAEATADQLTTDLVYHTLASEIAAQRGEQSMAFDHALQVARESRDPLSAERATSLALQANQPEKALTAARLWIDIDPQELKAYQIAAIINIRANQLDEAISHLQQVIKIANRNGQSGYVQAAAIAEKSGSPEKALALMQQLVPEDTDASSALYALALVANRASQRALALEYIDRSLVLEPSSTQSLVLRGHTLIAMKKEKQGVEFLQQAVENYPSDIKLRHAYARILLEINQVDASLQQFLELNQQAPDNTDFSFSLGMIYMQLDQYDNAEKYLSILTQSRAKRDEANFYLGAIAEEQEAYEQALDRYSRVEGKHLADAQVRIAKILSDQGNLKQARETLQRLRVNQSRNQLKFYMIEAELLREAREYATAHEVYTKALERFSDNTDLLYARGLNAADLKRVDLLEKDLRKILESHPQHADALNALGYTLADQTDRLQEARQYIVQALALKPESPAVLDSMGWVEYRLGNLPAALEHLQKAAEISNDAEIASHLGEVLWVMGEQERALEIWKAALEREPDNRFVRPAMLRLGAED
;
A
#
# COMPACT_ATOMS: atom_id res chain seq x y z
N VAL A 1 20.73 26.36 43.05
CA VAL A 1 19.73 27.14 43.81
C VAL A 1 18.46 27.06 42.97
N ALA A 2 17.59 26.10 43.32
CA ALA A 2 16.26 26.03 42.77
C ALA A 2 15.49 27.24 43.29
N ALA A 3 14.96 28.06 42.39
CA ALA A 3 14.00 29.08 42.75
C ALA A 3 12.72 28.37 43.23
N GLU A 4 12.39 28.54 44.49
CA GLU A 4 11.07 28.27 45.05
C GLU A 4 10.06 29.11 44.23
N ALA A 5 9.28 28.45 43.39
CA ALA A 5 8.09 29.05 42.82
C ALA A 5 7.12 29.29 43.99
N THR A 6 6.94 30.55 44.35
CA THR A 6 6.00 30.99 45.36
C THR A 6 4.59 30.55 44.97
N ALA A 7 3.97 29.77 45.83
CA ALA A 7 2.59 29.24 45.70
C ALA A 7 1.51 30.34 45.87
N ASP A 8 1.82 31.57 45.54
CA ASP A 8 0.98 32.74 45.78
C ASP A 8 0.76 33.48 44.47
N GLN A 9 -0.24 33.08 43.71
CA GLN A 9 -0.98 33.92 42.75
C GLN A 9 -1.94 33.12 41.84
N LEU A 10 -2.70 32.18 42.38
CA LEU A 10 -3.93 31.78 41.73
C LEU A 10 -4.98 32.88 42.02
N THR A 11 -5.03 33.91 41.17
CA THR A 11 -6.12 34.87 41.23
C THR A 11 -7.43 34.17 40.86
N THR A 12 -8.55 34.64 41.40
CA THR A 12 -9.89 34.12 41.08
C THR A 12 -10.14 34.15 39.55
N ASP A 13 -9.63 35.17 38.89
CA ASP A 13 -9.74 35.33 37.43
C ASP A 13 -8.94 34.28 36.64
N LEU A 14 -7.75 33.93 37.12
CA LEU A 14 -6.91 32.90 36.49
C LEU A 14 -7.59 31.51 36.55
N VAL A 15 -8.16 31.17 37.72
CA VAL A 15 -8.92 29.93 37.91
C VAL A 15 -10.17 29.91 37.03
N TYR A 16 -10.91 31.03 36.99
CA TYR A 16 -12.08 31.17 36.13
C TYR A 16 -11.74 30.93 34.66
N HIS A 17 -10.72 31.63 34.13
CA HIS A 17 -10.35 31.50 32.71
C HIS A 17 -9.80 30.12 32.40
N THR A 18 -9.06 29.46 33.30
CA THR A 18 -8.58 28.10 33.10
C THR A 18 -9.73 27.12 32.97
N LEU A 19 -10.69 27.14 33.93
CA LEU A 19 -11.85 26.28 33.91
C LEU A 19 -12.77 26.57 32.70
N ALA A 20 -13.00 27.84 32.37
CA ALA A 20 -13.80 28.25 31.21
C ALA A 20 -13.19 27.75 29.90
N SER A 21 -11.86 27.82 29.76
CA SER A 21 -11.14 27.27 28.59
C SER A 21 -11.35 25.76 28.45
N GLU A 22 -11.19 25.00 29.52
CA GLU A 22 -11.36 23.53 29.46
C GLU A 22 -12.80 23.13 29.20
N ILE A 23 -13.79 23.80 29.81
CA ILE A 23 -15.22 23.52 29.57
C ILE A 23 -15.60 23.86 28.13
N ALA A 24 -15.15 24.99 27.60
CA ALA A 24 -15.39 25.38 26.21
C ALA A 24 -14.75 24.39 25.22
N ALA A 25 -13.51 23.93 25.50
CA ALA A 25 -12.85 22.92 24.68
C ALA A 25 -13.60 21.58 24.66
N GLN A 26 -14.09 21.10 25.81
CA GLN A 26 -14.90 19.87 25.91
C GLN A 26 -16.25 19.99 25.15
N ARG A 27 -16.82 21.18 25.06
CA ARG A 27 -18.05 21.45 24.31
C ARG A 27 -17.83 21.68 22.81
N GLY A 28 -16.57 21.66 22.36
CA GLY A 28 -16.22 21.93 20.95
C GLY A 28 -16.22 23.43 20.59
N GLU A 29 -16.37 24.33 21.58
CA GLU A 29 -16.37 25.78 21.41
C GLU A 29 -14.92 26.32 21.35
N GLN A 30 -14.14 25.87 20.33
CA GLN A 30 -12.71 26.05 20.23
C GLN A 30 -12.26 27.53 20.26
N SER A 31 -13.04 28.45 19.66
CA SER A 31 -12.72 29.87 19.67
C SER A 31 -12.81 30.49 21.07
N MET A 32 -13.83 30.13 21.84
CA MET A 32 -14.03 30.57 23.22
C MET A 32 -12.94 29.95 24.14
N ALA A 33 -12.65 28.67 23.94
CA ALA A 33 -11.57 27.97 24.65
C ALA A 33 -10.23 28.69 24.44
N PHE A 34 -9.93 29.11 23.20
CA PHE A 34 -8.73 29.88 22.87
C PHE A 34 -8.70 31.23 23.60
N ASP A 35 -9.79 32.01 23.53
CA ASP A 35 -9.82 33.37 24.11
C ASP A 35 -9.55 33.33 25.63
N HIS A 36 -10.09 32.35 26.32
CA HIS A 36 -9.81 32.14 27.74
C HIS A 36 -8.39 31.63 27.99
N ALA A 37 -7.89 30.66 27.20
CA ALA A 37 -6.51 30.15 27.33
C ALA A 37 -5.46 31.25 27.06
N LEU A 38 -5.72 32.14 26.09
CA LEU A 38 -4.83 33.27 25.82
C LEU A 38 -4.77 34.24 26.99
N GLN A 39 -5.91 34.49 27.66
CA GLN A 39 -5.96 35.33 28.85
C GLN A 39 -5.15 34.70 30.00
N VAL A 40 -5.30 33.38 30.23
CA VAL A 40 -4.47 32.66 31.20
C VAL A 40 -2.98 32.85 30.88
N ALA A 41 -2.57 32.66 29.63
CA ALA A 41 -1.17 32.78 29.21
C ALA A 41 -0.62 34.20 29.45
N ARG A 42 -1.43 35.23 29.20
CA ARG A 42 -1.04 36.65 29.42
C ARG A 42 -0.83 36.98 30.88
N GLU A 43 -1.72 36.50 31.73
CA GLU A 43 -1.70 36.77 33.18
C GLU A 43 -0.66 35.95 33.90
N SER A 44 -0.60 34.65 33.64
CA SER A 44 0.34 33.75 34.31
C SER A 44 1.77 33.86 33.82
N ARG A 45 1.99 34.33 32.57
CA ARG A 45 3.29 34.26 31.88
C ARG A 45 3.87 32.84 31.90
N ASP A 46 3.00 31.83 31.85
CA ASP A 46 3.38 30.43 31.83
C ASP A 46 3.48 29.89 30.40
N PRO A 47 4.63 29.30 30.00
CA PRO A 47 4.82 28.74 28.65
C PRO A 47 3.79 27.67 28.28
N LEU A 48 3.37 26.81 29.21
CA LEU A 48 2.39 25.76 28.94
C LEU A 48 1.01 26.32 28.61
N SER A 49 0.64 27.42 29.27
CA SER A 49 -0.62 28.12 28.99
C SER A 49 -0.59 28.76 27.60
N ALA A 50 0.55 29.32 27.16
CA ALA A 50 0.74 29.87 25.83
C ALA A 50 0.74 28.76 24.76
N GLU A 51 1.35 27.60 25.02
CA GLU A 51 1.28 26.41 24.19
C GLU A 51 -0.18 25.93 24.02
N ARG A 52 -0.93 25.87 25.13
CA ARG A 52 -2.34 25.46 25.12
C ARG A 52 -3.18 26.40 24.25
N ALA A 53 -3.04 27.71 24.42
CA ALA A 53 -3.74 28.70 23.60
C ALA A 53 -3.39 28.52 22.10
N THR A 54 -2.10 28.36 21.78
CA THR A 54 -1.64 28.14 20.42
C THR A 54 -2.28 26.88 19.81
N SER A 55 -2.30 25.78 20.56
CA SER A 55 -2.87 24.50 20.13
C SER A 55 -4.38 24.58 19.89
N LEU A 56 -5.13 25.26 20.76
CA LEU A 56 -6.58 25.49 20.59
C LEU A 56 -6.88 26.30 19.31
N ALA A 57 -6.12 27.35 19.05
CA ALA A 57 -6.29 28.15 17.83
C ALA A 57 -5.98 27.35 16.55
N LEU A 58 -4.97 26.47 16.59
CA LEU A 58 -4.66 25.57 15.46
C LEU A 58 -5.77 24.55 15.24
N GLN A 59 -6.32 23.95 16.30
CA GLN A 59 -7.45 23.02 16.21
C GLN A 59 -8.72 23.70 15.67
N ALA A 60 -8.92 24.97 16.00
CA ALA A 60 -10.00 25.80 15.48
C ALA A 60 -9.78 26.26 14.03
N ASN A 61 -8.64 25.93 13.41
CA ASN A 61 -8.22 26.42 12.10
C ASN A 61 -8.20 27.97 11.99
N GLN A 62 -7.74 28.65 13.06
CA GLN A 62 -7.65 30.10 13.19
C GLN A 62 -6.16 30.56 13.21
N PRO A 63 -5.48 30.63 12.05
CA PRO A 63 -4.03 30.84 11.99
C PRO A 63 -3.59 32.19 12.58
N GLU A 64 -4.36 33.25 12.44
CA GLU A 64 -4.02 34.57 13.00
C GLU A 64 -4.03 34.56 14.54
N LYS A 65 -5.01 33.88 15.13
CA LYS A 65 -5.06 33.69 16.57
C LYS A 65 -3.92 32.79 17.07
N ALA A 66 -3.60 31.73 16.32
CA ALA A 66 -2.48 30.86 16.61
C ALA A 66 -1.13 31.62 16.57
N LEU A 67 -0.95 32.51 15.59
CA LEU A 67 0.23 33.35 15.50
C LEU A 67 0.33 34.32 16.69
N THR A 68 -0.79 34.89 17.11
CA THR A 68 -0.86 35.78 18.29
C THR A 68 -0.42 35.06 19.56
N ALA A 69 -0.90 33.83 19.78
CA ALA A 69 -0.51 33.02 20.93
C ALA A 69 0.94 32.53 20.82
N ALA A 70 1.40 32.14 19.64
CA ALA A 70 2.78 31.73 19.42
C ALA A 70 3.78 32.88 19.67
N ARG A 71 3.44 34.11 19.27
CA ARG A 71 4.25 35.29 19.59
C ARG A 71 4.30 35.58 21.09
N LEU A 72 3.20 35.42 21.80
CA LEU A 72 3.19 35.52 23.27
C LEU A 72 4.05 34.42 23.89
N TRP A 73 3.99 33.19 23.35
CA TRP A 73 4.83 32.08 23.81
C TRP A 73 6.32 32.38 23.63
N ILE A 74 6.70 32.88 22.46
CA ILE A 74 8.08 33.38 22.19
C ILE A 74 8.52 34.47 23.17
N ASP A 75 7.61 35.39 23.51
CA ASP A 75 7.90 36.46 24.48
C ASP A 75 8.07 35.93 25.92
N ILE A 76 7.34 34.86 26.28
CA ILE A 76 7.45 34.19 27.58
C ILE A 76 8.71 33.32 27.65
N ASP A 77 8.94 32.51 26.63
CA ASP A 77 10.10 31.62 26.51
C ASP A 77 10.81 31.80 25.15
N PRO A 78 11.83 32.68 25.09
CA PRO A 78 12.59 32.90 23.86
C PRO A 78 13.47 31.73 23.40
N GLN A 79 13.51 30.61 24.12
CA GLN A 79 14.24 29.40 23.72
C GLN A 79 13.30 28.26 23.29
N GLU A 80 11.98 28.47 23.29
CA GLU A 80 11.02 27.47 22.89
C GLU A 80 10.98 27.27 21.35
N LEU A 81 11.59 26.17 20.91
CA LEU A 81 11.73 25.86 19.49
C LEU A 81 10.39 25.73 18.77
N LYS A 82 9.42 25.07 19.41
CA LYS A 82 8.10 24.77 18.83
C LYS A 82 7.30 26.05 18.53
N ALA A 83 7.44 27.09 19.38
CA ALA A 83 6.78 28.35 19.17
C ALA A 83 7.26 29.05 17.87
N TYR A 84 8.57 29.06 17.64
CA TYR A 84 9.15 29.59 16.39
C TYR A 84 8.77 28.76 15.16
N GLN A 85 8.75 27.43 15.29
CA GLN A 85 8.32 26.53 14.19
C GLN A 85 6.88 26.81 13.76
N ILE A 86 5.96 26.97 14.73
CA ILE A 86 4.55 27.26 14.45
C ILE A 86 4.42 28.64 13.82
N ALA A 87 5.07 29.67 14.36
CA ALA A 87 5.04 31.02 13.83
C ALA A 87 5.60 31.07 12.38
N ALA A 88 6.72 30.38 12.11
CA ALA A 88 7.26 30.25 10.76
C ALA A 88 6.28 29.61 9.78
N ILE A 89 5.65 28.48 10.15
CA ILE A 89 4.67 27.78 9.30
C ILE A 89 3.48 28.70 8.96
N ILE A 90 2.96 29.44 9.95
CA ILE A 90 1.81 30.33 9.73
C ILE A 90 2.21 31.47 8.80
N ASN A 91 3.36 32.11 9.04
CA ASN A 91 3.85 33.19 8.21
C ASN A 91 4.15 32.76 6.77
N ILE A 92 4.71 31.55 6.57
CA ILE A 92 4.90 30.96 5.23
C ILE A 92 3.56 30.82 4.50
N ARG A 93 2.54 30.27 5.17
CA ARG A 93 1.20 30.11 4.57
C ARG A 93 0.50 31.43 4.29
N ALA A 94 0.74 32.43 5.12
CA ALA A 94 0.25 33.81 4.94
C ALA A 94 1.06 34.62 3.91
N ASN A 95 2.11 34.02 3.32
CA ASN A 95 3.06 34.68 2.40
C ASN A 95 3.80 35.88 3.04
N GLN A 96 4.01 35.85 4.36
CA GLN A 96 4.78 36.83 5.14
C GLN A 96 6.22 36.30 5.26
N LEU A 97 6.99 36.44 4.16
CA LEU A 97 8.27 35.73 4.03
C LEU A 97 9.37 36.29 4.93
N ASP A 98 9.41 37.60 5.15
CA ASP A 98 10.43 38.25 6.02
C ASP A 98 10.30 37.78 7.47
N GLU A 99 9.08 37.74 7.99
CA GLU A 99 8.81 37.24 9.33
C GLU A 99 9.08 35.72 9.42
N ALA A 100 8.73 34.98 8.38
CA ALA A 100 9.03 33.56 8.31
C ALA A 100 10.53 33.31 8.38
N ILE A 101 11.34 34.05 7.61
CA ILE A 101 12.81 33.96 7.63
C ILE A 101 13.36 34.29 9.02
N SER A 102 12.86 35.33 9.66
CA SER A 102 13.27 35.71 11.04
C SER A 102 13.01 34.55 12.02
N HIS A 103 11.83 33.94 11.95
CA HIS A 103 11.52 32.79 12.81
C HIS A 103 12.36 31.55 12.46
N LEU A 104 12.59 31.25 11.18
CA LEU A 104 13.45 30.14 10.74
C LEU A 104 14.91 30.33 11.18
N GLN A 105 15.44 31.55 11.22
CA GLN A 105 16.76 31.82 11.78
C GLN A 105 16.84 31.44 13.26
N GLN A 106 15.80 31.73 14.04
CA GLN A 106 15.75 31.31 15.43
C GLN A 106 15.59 29.77 15.55
N VAL A 107 14.78 29.13 14.72
CA VAL A 107 14.70 27.67 14.64
C VAL A 107 16.10 27.06 14.42
N ILE A 108 16.86 27.57 13.46
CA ILE A 108 18.23 27.11 13.16
C ILE A 108 19.12 27.28 14.39
N LYS A 109 19.11 28.45 14.99
CA LYS A 109 19.96 28.80 16.14
C LYS A 109 19.67 27.91 17.36
N ILE A 110 18.39 27.74 17.70
CA ILE A 110 17.96 26.95 18.86
C ILE A 110 18.20 25.46 18.62
N ALA A 111 17.80 24.94 17.44
CA ALA A 111 17.99 23.53 17.11
C ALA A 111 19.48 23.14 17.10
N ASN A 112 20.36 23.97 16.51
CA ASN A 112 21.80 23.71 16.52
C ASN A 112 22.40 23.68 17.94
N ARG A 113 21.94 24.56 18.83
CA ARG A 113 22.34 24.50 20.24
C ARG A 113 21.91 23.22 20.94
N ASN A 114 20.78 22.66 20.53
CA ASN A 114 20.23 21.42 21.08
C ASN A 114 20.83 20.15 20.40
N GLY A 115 21.90 20.31 19.59
CA GLY A 115 22.55 19.21 18.87
C GLY A 115 21.72 18.63 17.71
N GLN A 116 20.72 19.36 17.24
CA GLN A 116 19.88 18.98 16.11
C GLN A 116 20.30 19.74 14.85
N SER A 117 19.96 19.21 13.68
CA SER A 117 20.24 19.92 12.41
C SER A 117 19.20 21.00 12.15
N GLY A 118 19.51 22.24 12.52
CA GLY A 118 18.59 23.38 12.38
C GLY A 118 18.23 23.69 10.93
N TYR A 119 19.18 23.60 10.00
CA TYR A 119 18.92 23.84 8.58
C TYR A 119 17.99 22.78 7.97
N VAL A 120 18.11 21.51 8.37
CA VAL A 120 17.19 20.46 7.92
C VAL A 120 15.78 20.68 8.46
N GLN A 121 15.66 21.15 9.72
CA GLN A 121 14.36 21.54 10.26
C GLN A 121 13.75 22.73 9.53
N ALA A 122 14.55 23.75 9.23
CA ALA A 122 14.12 24.90 8.44
C ALA A 122 13.64 24.49 7.04
N ALA A 123 14.35 23.58 6.38
CA ALA A 123 13.94 23.00 5.09
C ALA A 123 12.59 22.29 5.18
N ALA A 124 12.39 21.45 6.20
CA ALA A 124 11.13 20.73 6.41
C ALA A 124 9.94 21.70 6.69
N ILE A 125 10.21 22.83 7.34
CA ILE A 125 9.21 23.88 7.57
C ILE A 125 8.94 24.66 6.27
N ALA A 126 9.97 25.00 5.49
CA ALA A 126 9.83 25.68 4.20
C ALA A 126 8.94 24.91 3.22
N GLU A 127 8.94 23.59 3.27
CA GLU A 127 8.06 22.72 2.46
C GLU A 127 6.56 22.92 2.76
N LYS A 128 6.20 23.56 3.87
CA LYS A 128 4.81 23.95 4.16
C LYS A 128 4.32 25.16 3.33
N SER A 129 5.18 25.72 2.48
CA SER A 129 4.86 26.82 1.57
C SER A 129 3.89 26.47 0.43
N GLY A 130 3.56 25.19 0.26
CA GLY A 130 2.60 24.70 -0.73
C GLY A 130 3.20 24.34 -2.09
N SER A 131 4.46 24.71 -2.38
CA SER A 131 5.19 24.17 -3.55
C SER A 131 6.68 23.99 -3.26
N PRO A 132 7.32 22.98 -3.89
CA PRO A 132 8.76 22.75 -3.75
C PRO A 132 9.62 23.94 -4.22
N GLU A 133 9.17 24.66 -5.25
CA GLU A 133 9.87 25.82 -5.81
C GLU A 133 9.87 26.99 -4.82
N LYS A 134 8.74 27.23 -4.14
CA LYS A 134 8.64 28.25 -3.07
C LYS A 134 9.51 27.87 -1.88
N ALA A 135 9.55 26.60 -1.50
CA ALA A 135 10.42 26.11 -0.44
C ALA A 135 11.89 26.35 -0.77
N LEU A 136 12.29 26.06 -2.01
CA LEU A 136 13.66 26.30 -2.47
C LEU A 136 14.00 27.81 -2.45
N ALA A 137 13.14 28.65 -3.00
CA ALA A 137 13.35 30.09 -2.99
C ALA A 137 13.49 30.67 -1.57
N LEU A 138 12.65 30.18 -0.63
CA LEU A 138 12.73 30.58 0.78
C LEU A 138 14.05 30.13 1.42
N MET A 139 14.47 28.89 1.18
CA MET A 139 15.74 28.39 1.70
C MET A 139 16.96 29.11 1.09
N GLN A 140 16.91 29.50 -0.18
CA GLN A 140 17.96 30.30 -0.82
C GLN A 140 18.09 31.72 -0.23
N GLN A 141 16.96 32.32 0.20
CA GLN A 141 16.98 33.59 0.93
C GLN A 141 17.49 33.43 2.38
N LEU A 142 17.20 32.28 3.01
CA LEU A 142 17.58 32.01 4.40
C LEU A 142 19.08 31.69 4.54
N VAL A 143 19.67 31.03 3.55
CA VAL A 143 21.07 30.55 3.58
C VAL A 143 21.94 31.45 2.71
N PRO A 144 22.98 32.09 3.26
CA PRO A 144 23.92 32.89 2.48
C PRO A 144 24.61 32.07 1.38
N GLU A 145 24.86 32.69 0.22
CA GLU A 145 25.52 32.04 -0.91
C GLU A 145 26.94 31.54 -0.59
N ASP A 146 27.67 32.28 0.25
CA ASP A 146 29.03 32.01 0.69
C ASP A 146 29.09 31.16 1.98
N THR A 147 27.97 30.48 2.32
CA THR A 147 27.91 29.65 3.54
C THR A 147 29.02 28.59 3.57
N ASP A 148 29.67 28.45 4.70
CA ASP A 148 30.64 27.42 5.04
C ASP A 148 30.03 26.27 5.89
N ALA A 149 28.70 26.28 6.06
CA ALA A 149 27.97 25.25 6.79
C ALA A 149 27.57 24.08 5.87
N SER A 150 28.23 22.95 5.96
CA SER A 150 27.89 21.72 5.22
C SER A 150 26.41 21.37 5.34
N SER A 151 25.85 21.46 6.56
CA SER A 151 24.43 21.15 6.84
C SER A 151 23.44 22.12 6.17
N ALA A 152 23.85 23.38 5.91
CA ALA A 152 23.03 24.34 5.19
C ALA A 152 22.97 23.98 3.70
N LEU A 153 24.12 23.67 3.10
CA LEU A 153 24.20 23.22 1.71
C LEU A 153 23.44 21.90 1.49
N TYR A 154 23.56 20.96 2.43
CA TYR A 154 22.77 19.72 2.41
C TYR A 154 21.25 20.01 2.44
N ALA A 155 20.80 20.94 3.29
CA ALA A 155 19.39 21.32 3.38
C ALA A 155 18.89 21.98 2.08
N LEU A 156 19.70 22.86 1.45
CA LEU A 156 19.41 23.42 0.14
C LEU A 156 19.31 22.34 -0.94
N ALA A 157 20.21 21.36 -0.92
CA ALA A 157 20.18 20.25 -1.86
C ALA A 157 18.92 19.39 -1.72
N LEU A 158 18.45 19.12 -0.50
CA LEU A 158 17.19 18.41 -0.25
C LEU A 158 16.02 19.11 -0.92
N VAL A 159 15.88 20.41 -0.70
CA VAL A 159 14.75 21.17 -1.26
C VAL A 159 14.86 21.31 -2.78
N ALA A 160 16.08 21.50 -3.31
CA ALA A 160 16.34 21.53 -4.75
C ALA A 160 15.98 20.21 -5.44
N ASN A 161 16.29 19.07 -4.82
CA ASN A 161 15.87 17.77 -5.32
C ASN A 161 14.34 17.60 -5.36
N ARG A 162 13.64 18.06 -4.32
CA ARG A 162 12.17 18.03 -4.27
C ARG A 162 11.54 18.98 -5.30
N ALA A 163 12.20 20.10 -5.58
CA ALA A 163 11.82 21.02 -6.66
C ALA A 163 12.22 20.48 -8.06
N SER A 164 12.68 19.25 -8.16
CA SER A 164 13.17 18.62 -9.40
C SER A 164 14.35 19.35 -10.06
N GLN A 165 15.00 20.30 -9.37
CA GLN A 165 16.19 21.01 -9.81
C GLN A 165 17.47 20.20 -9.48
N ARG A 166 17.58 19.01 -10.06
CA ARG A 166 18.60 18.02 -9.70
C ARG A 166 20.03 18.47 -9.98
N ALA A 167 20.24 19.30 -11.03
CA ALA A 167 21.57 19.85 -11.32
C ALA A 167 22.03 20.82 -10.21
N LEU A 168 21.13 21.68 -9.76
CA LEU A 168 21.38 22.60 -8.64
C LEU A 168 21.58 21.84 -7.32
N ALA A 169 20.80 20.77 -7.11
CA ALA A 169 20.99 19.91 -5.95
C ALA A 169 22.40 19.30 -5.92
N LEU A 170 22.92 18.80 -7.06
CA LEU A 170 24.28 18.29 -7.15
C LEU A 170 25.33 19.36 -6.84
N GLU A 171 25.12 20.58 -7.31
CA GLU A 171 26.04 21.69 -7.01
C GLU A 171 26.13 21.94 -5.49
N TYR A 172 24.99 22.02 -4.82
CA TYR A 172 24.95 22.17 -3.35
C TYR A 172 25.56 20.98 -2.62
N ILE A 173 25.28 19.74 -3.09
CA ILE A 173 25.87 18.53 -2.50
C ILE A 173 27.38 18.51 -2.66
N ASP A 174 27.90 18.82 -3.85
CA ASP A 174 29.33 18.82 -4.11
C ASP A 174 30.06 19.86 -3.24
N ARG A 175 29.49 21.05 -3.07
CA ARG A 175 29.99 22.05 -2.11
C ARG A 175 29.93 21.56 -0.66
N SER A 176 28.84 20.88 -0.26
CA SER A 176 28.72 20.28 1.07
C SER A 176 29.82 19.23 1.31
N LEU A 177 30.12 18.38 0.32
CA LEU A 177 31.14 17.35 0.41
C LEU A 177 32.58 17.92 0.37
N VAL A 178 32.80 19.09 -0.22
CA VAL A 178 34.09 19.80 -0.10
C VAL A 178 34.34 20.23 1.34
N LEU A 179 33.31 20.69 2.06
CA LEU A 179 33.40 21.10 3.46
C LEU A 179 33.47 19.90 4.43
N GLU A 180 32.70 18.85 4.12
CA GLU A 180 32.58 17.66 4.96
C GLU A 180 32.56 16.39 4.10
N PRO A 181 33.75 15.89 3.67
CA PRO A 181 33.85 14.75 2.75
C PRO A 181 33.25 13.43 3.27
N SER A 182 33.13 13.29 4.59
CA SER A 182 32.57 12.10 5.25
C SER A 182 31.07 12.22 5.60
N SER A 183 30.41 13.28 5.15
CA SER A 183 28.98 13.47 5.44
C SER A 183 28.12 12.38 4.81
N THR A 184 27.74 11.38 5.60
CA THR A 184 26.86 10.26 5.18
C THR A 184 25.62 10.78 4.45
N GLN A 185 24.99 11.82 4.97
CA GLN A 185 23.76 12.38 4.40
C GLN A 185 24.01 12.95 2.99
N SER A 186 25.09 13.70 2.81
CA SER A 186 25.44 14.29 1.50
C SER A 186 25.91 13.22 0.51
N LEU A 187 26.66 12.20 0.95
CA LEU A 187 27.06 11.07 0.12
C LEU A 187 25.86 10.29 -0.40
N VAL A 188 24.93 9.94 0.48
CA VAL A 188 23.71 9.23 0.12
C VAL A 188 22.83 10.06 -0.83
N LEU A 189 22.66 11.36 -0.51
CA LEU A 189 21.84 12.25 -1.33
C LEU A 189 22.41 12.42 -2.74
N ARG A 190 23.77 12.47 -2.88
CA ARG A 190 24.43 12.53 -4.19
C ARG A 190 24.10 11.30 -5.04
N GLY A 191 24.25 10.10 -4.46
CA GLY A 191 23.93 8.87 -5.15
C GLY A 191 22.48 8.82 -5.62
N HIS A 192 21.52 9.13 -4.72
CA HIS A 192 20.10 9.22 -5.07
C HIS A 192 19.82 10.25 -6.17
N THR A 193 20.45 11.43 -6.11
CA THR A 193 20.25 12.48 -7.10
C THR A 193 20.73 12.03 -8.49
N LEU A 194 21.88 11.37 -8.58
CA LEU A 194 22.41 10.81 -9.83
C LEU A 194 21.46 9.77 -10.41
N ILE A 195 20.97 8.85 -9.61
CA ILE A 195 20.00 7.82 -10.02
C ILE A 195 18.69 8.47 -10.51
N ALA A 196 18.16 9.44 -9.76
CA ALA A 196 16.98 10.19 -10.16
C ALA A 196 17.16 10.97 -11.47
N MET A 197 18.40 11.31 -11.85
CA MET A 197 18.76 11.88 -13.15
C MET A 197 18.93 10.83 -14.26
N LYS A 198 18.58 9.57 -14.02
CA LYS A 198 18.81 8.43 -14.93
C LYS A 198 20.30 8.16 -15.20
N LYS A 199 21.18 8.59 -14.31
CA LYS A 199 22.62 8.30 -14.32
C LYS A 199 22.94 7.18 -13.31
N GLU A 200 22.21 6.08 -13.41
CA GLU A 200 22.21 4.99 -12.43
C GLU A 200 23.62 4.44 -12.18
N LYS A 201 24.34 4.11 -13.29
CA LYS A 201 25.71 3.60 -13.20
C LYS A 201 26.63 4.54 -12.41
N GLN A 202 26.58 5.86 -12.68
CA GLN A 202 27.39 6.84 -11.97
C GLN A 202 27.01 6.96 -10.48
N GLY A 203 25.72 6.86 -10.17
CA GLY A 203 25.24 6.89 -8.78
C GLY A 203 25.70 5.68 -7.97
N VAL A 204 25.62 4.49 -8.57
CA VAL A 204 26.08 3.24 -7.96
C VAL A 204 27.61 3.23 -7.76
N GLU A 205 28.39 3.56 -8.80
CA GLU A 205 29.86 3.66 -8.72
C GLU A 205 30.30 4.66 -7.64
N PHE A 206 29.64 5.81 -7.57
CA PHE A 206 29.93 6.81 -6.53
C PHE A 206 29.66 6.28 -5.12
N LEU A 207 28.51 5.64 -4.88
CA LEU A 207 28.15 5.10 -3.56
C LEU A 207 29.05 3.91 -3.18
N GLN A 208 29.41 3.06 -4.14
CA GLN A 208 30.37 1.99 -3.92
C GLN A 208 31.71 2.57 -3.44
N GLN A 209 32.26 3.54 -4.14
CA GLN A 209 33.51 4.18 -3.74
C GLN A 209 33.39 4.89 -2.39
N ALA A 210 32.26 5.51 -2.10
CA ALA A 210 32.02 6.12 -0.79
C ALA A 210 32.04 5.07 0.35
N VAL A 211 31.41 3.91 0.17
CA VAL A 211 31.43 2.81 1.15
C VAL A 211 32.83 2.22 1.30
N GLU A 212 33.62 2.14 0.22
CA GLU A 212 35.02 1.71 0.26
C GLU A 212 35.91 2.71 1.02
N ASN A 213 35.67 4.01 0.87
CA ASN A 213 36.40 5.08 1.58
C ASN A 213 36.01 5.18 3.06
N TYR A 214 34.76 4.84 3.41
CA TYR A 214 34.21 4.91 4.77
C TYR A 214 33.64 3.54 5.20
N PRO A 215 34.43 2.47 5.29
CA PRO A 215 33.95 1.10 5.48
C PRO A 215 33.27 0.85 6.83
N SER A 216 33.56 1.66 7.83
CA SER A 216 32.92 1.58 9.16
C SER A 216 31.62 2.36 9.27
N ASP A 217 31.22 3.11 8.23
CA ASP A 217 29.95 3.83 8.24
C ASP A 217 28.79 2.89 7.88
N ILE A 218 28.22 2.28 8.92
CA ILE A 218 27.07 1.37 8.82
C ILE A 218 25.86 2.07 8.17
N LYS A 219 25.65 3.37 8.43
CA LYS A 219 24.50 4.10 7.87
C LYS A 219 24.66 4.31 6.37
N LEU A 220 25.86 4.66 5.93
CA LEU A 220 26.18 4.82 4.50
C LEU A 220 26.00 3.48 3.76
N ARG A 221 26.60 2.41 4.25
CA ARG A 221 26.49 1.07 3.68
C ARG A 221 25.04 0.59 3.64
N HIS A 222 24.27 0.82 4.71
CA HIS A 222 22.85 0.46 4.74
C HIS A 222 22.03 1.24 3.70
N ALA A 223 22.25 2.54 3.59
CA ALA A 223 21.60 3.35 2.56
C ALA A 223 21.96 2.88 1.14
N TYR A 224 23.23 2.57 0.89
CA TYR A 224 23.68 2.01 -0.39
C TYR A 224 23.03 0.66 -0.69
N ALA A 225 22.98 -0.26 0.28
CA ALA A 225 22.33 -1.56 0.12
C ALA A 225 20.84 -1.42 -0.25
N ARG A 226 20.13 -0.48 0.38
CA ARG A 226 18.71 -0.20 0.05
C ARG A 226 18.54 0.38 -1.35
N ILE A 227 19.40 1.31 -1.74
CA ILE A 227 19.40 1.88 -3.09
C ILE A 227 19.58 0.79 -4.15
N LEU A 228 20.48 -0.17 -3.91
CA LEU A 228 20.68 -1.31 -4.81
C LEU A 228 19.41 -2.15 -4.96
N LEU A 229 18.62 -2.36 -3.89
CA LEU A 229 17.31 -3.02 -3.98
C LEU A 229 16.31 -2.21 -4.80
N GLU A 230 16.25 -0.90 -4.57
CA GLU A 230 15.33 0.00 -5.29
C GLU A 230 15.54 -0.01 -6.82
N ILE A 231 16.79 -0.23 -7.26
CA ILE A 231 17.16 -0.36 -8.68
C ILE A 231 17.28 -1.81 -9.15
N ASN A 232 16.75 -2.77 -8.37
CA ASN A 232 16.74 -4.20 -8.68
C ASN A 232 18.13 -4.86 -8.85
N GLN A 233 19.16 -4.31 -8.21
CA GLN A 233 20.50 -4.93 -8.13
C GLN A 233 20.61 -5.82 -6.88
N VAL A 234 19.83 -6.91 -6.87
CA VAL A 234 19.59 -7.74 -5.69
C VAL A 234 20.87 -8.38 -5.17
N ASP A 235 21.70 -8.96 -6.06
CA ASP A 235 22.96 -9.63 -5.67
C ASP A 235 23.96 -8.65 -5.04
N ALA A 236 24.11 -7.45 -5.61
CA ALA A 236 24.97 -6.43 -5.06
C ALA A 236 24.48 -5.95 -3.68
N SER A 237 23.17 -5.80 -3.52
CA SER A 237 22.56 -5.49 -2.23
C SER A 237 22.81 -6.58 -1.19
N LEU A 238 22.65 -7.85 -1.58
CA LEU A 238 22.93 -9.00 -0.71
C LEU A 238 24.33 -8.93 -0.12
N GLN A 239 25.34 -8.65 -0.94
CA GLN A 239 26.72 -8.51 -0.46
C GLN A 239 26.84 -7.40 0.60
N GLN A 240 26.20 -6.25 0.38
CA GLN A 240 26.24 -5.16 1.36
C GLN A 240 25.53 -5.51 2.66
N PHE A 241 24.39 -6.22 2.60
CA PHE A 241 23.70 -6.68 3.81
C PHE A 241 24.46 -7.77 4.56
N LEU A 242 25.21 -8.64 3.89
CA LEU A 242 26.10 -9.60 4.53
C LEU A 242 27.21 -8.89 5.31
N GLU A 243 27.83 -7.88 4.72
CA GLU A 243 28.84 -7.05 5.40
C GLU A 243 28.25 -6.31 6.61
N LEU A 244 27.04 -5.73 6.46
CA LEU A 244 26.32 -5.07 7.55
C LEU A 244 26.03 -6.03 8.70
N ASN A 245 25.62 -7.25 8.39
CA ASN A 245 25.33 -8.26 9.41
C ASN A 245 26.61 -8.76 10.10
N GLN A 246 27.75 -8.77 9.41
CA GLN A 246 29.05 -9.06 10.05
C GLN A 246 29.49 -7.93 11.00
N GLN A 247 29.26 -6.66 10.61
CA GLN A 247 29.60 -5.50 11.44
C GLN A 247 28.68 -5.30 12.65
N ALA A 248 27.41 -5.69 12.51
CA ALA A 248 26.41 -5.55 13.57
C ALA A 248 25.49 -6.78 13.61
N PRO A 249 25.97 -7.94 14.12
CA PRO A 249 25.23 -9.21 14.09
C PRO A 249 23.94 -9.20 14.94
N ASP A 250 23.87 -8.34 15.93
CA ASP A 250 22.69 -8.19 16.79
C ASP A 250 21.60 -7.28 16.20
N ASN A 251 21.86 -6.69 15.03
CA ASN A 251 20.89 -5.84 14.37
C ASN A 251 19.83 -6.68 13.65
N THR A 252 18.67 -6.81 14.27
CA THR A 252 17.55 -7.61 13.76
C THR A 252 17.03 -7.13 12.41
N ASP A 253 17.19 -5.85 12.06
CA ASP A 253 16.75 -5.32 10.77
C ASP A 253 17.63 -5.81 9.63
N PHE A 254 18.94 -6.01 9.85
CA PHE A 254 19.83 -6.55 8.83
C PHE A 254 19.57 -8.04 8.60
N SER A 255 19.39 -8.82 9.68
CA SER A 255 18.99 -10.22 9.56
C SER A 255 17.64 -10.37 8.85
N PHE A 256 16.67 -9.49 9.13
CA PHE A 256 15.39 -9.50 8.45
C PHE A 256 15.53 -9.19 6.96
N SER A 257 16.31 -8.16 6.61
CA SER A 257 16.58 -7.81 5.21
C SER A 257 17.24 -8.96 4.46
N LEU A 258 18.23 -9.64 5.07
CA LEU A 258 18.87 -10.84 4.47
C LEU A 258 17.86 -11.95 4.25
N GLY A 259 17.00 -12.23 5.23
CA GLY A 259 15.92 -13.22 5.08
C GLY A 259 15.03 -12.91 3.90
N MET A 260 14.59 -11.65 3.76
CA MET A 260 13.73 -11.22 2.67
C MET A 260 14.43 -11.26 1.30
N ILE A 261 15.71 -10.87 1.22
CA ILE A 261 16.49 -10.93 -0.02
C ILE A 261 16.67 -12.39 -0.46
N TYR A 262 16.98 -13.29 0.47
CA TYR A 262 17.14 -14.71 0.16
C TYR A 262 15.81 -15.35 -0.27
N MET A 263 14.66 -14.92 0.30
CA MET A 263 13.34 -15.34 -0.20
C MET A 263 13.09 -14.86 -1.64
N GLN A 264 13.46 -13.64 -1.97
CA GLN A 264 13.32 -13.10 -3.33
C GLN A 264 14.20 -13.84 -4.35
N LEU A 265 15.29 -14.45 -3.89
CA LEU A 265 16.21 -15.26 -4.70
C LEU A 265 15.87 -16.77 -4.66
N ASP A 266 14.75 -17.16 -4.10
CA ASP A 266 14.30 -18.53 -3.88
C ASP A 266 15.32 -19.42 -3.11
N GLN A 267 16.21 -18.76 -2.36
CA GLN A 267 17.22 -19.43 -1.51
C GLN A 267 16.66 -19.66 -0.10
N TYR A 268 15.68 -20.54 0.01
CA TYR A 268 14.89 -20.73 1.23
C TYR A 268 15.71 -21.18 2.45
N ASP A 269 16.72 -22.04 2.28
CA ASP A 269 17.58 -22.47 3.38
C ASP A 269 18.35 -21.29 4.01
N ASN A 270 18.85 -20.37 3.18
CA ASN A 270 19.52 -19.17 3.64
C ASN A 270 18.51 -18.19 4.28
N ALA A 271 17.33 -18.03 3.71
CA ALA A 271 16.27 -17.21 4.27
C ALA A 271 15.87 -17.70 5.66
N GLU A 272 15.65 -19.01 5.82
CA GLU A 272 15.29 -19.63 7.10
C GLU A 272 16.36 -19.40 8.16
N LYS A 273 17.65 -19.53 7.81
CA LYS A 273 18.78 -19.27 8.72
C LYS A 273 18.68 -17.90 9.37
N TYR A 274 18.45 -16.84 8.57
CA TYR A 274 18.39 -15.47 9.08
C TYR A 274 17.06 -15.14 9.78
N LEU A 275 15.94 -15.64 9.27
CA LEU A 275 14.64 -15.41 9.87
C LEU A 275 14.46 -16.16 11.19
N SER A 276 15.02 -17.37 11.33
CA SER A 276 14.92 -18.16 12.57
C SER A 276 15.51 -17.47 13.78
N ILE A 277 16.60 -16.71 13.61
CA ILE A 277 17.21 -15.92 14.67
C ILE A 277 16.19 -14.92 15.25
N LEU A 278 15.35 -14.35 14.38
CA LEU A 278 14.39 -13.30 14.73
C LEU A 278 13.20 -13.79 15.54
N THR A 279 12.96 -15.12 15.59
CA THR A 279 11.90 -15.70 16.41
C THR A 279 12.07 -15.46 17.90
N GLN A 280 13.30 -15.16 18.35
CA GLN A 280 13.63 -14.79 19.72
C GLN A 280 13.43 -13.28 19.98
N SER A 281 13.29 -12.46 18.96
CA SER A 281 13.12 -11.01 19.07
C SER A 281 11.64 -10.67 19.32
N ARG A 282 11.32 -10.04 20.44
CA ARG A 282 9.94 -9.61 20.72
C ARG A 282 9.37 -8.69 19.62
N ALA A 283 10.21 -7.88 19.00
CA ALA A 283 9.79 -6.93 17.96
C ALA A 283 9.58 -7.58 16.58
N LYS A 284 10.27 -8.68 16.28
CA LYS A 284 10.31 -9.29 14.95
C LYS A 284 9.74 -10.72 14.90
N ARG A 285 9.43 -11.32 16.06
CA ARG A 285 8.97 -12.72 16.16
C ARG A 285 7.78 -13.02 15.25
N ASP A 286 6.79 -12.14 15.22
CA ASP A 286 5.57 -12.35 14.44
C ASP A 286 5.86 -12.28 12.94
N GLU A 287 6.65 -11.28 12.49
CA GLU A 287 7.09 -11.19 11.11
C GLU A 287 7.93 -12.42 10.72
N ALA A 288 8.87 -12.83 11.56
CA ALA A 288 9.71 -14.00 11.31
C ALA A 288 8.89 -15.29 11.18
N ASN A 289 7.96 -15.56 12.10
CA ASN A 289 7.10 -16.73 12.01
C ASN A 289 6.20 -16.71 10.77
N PHE A 290 5.70 -15.53 10.37
CA PHE A 290 4.89 -15.39 9.16
C PHE A 290 5.70 -15.77 7.91
N TYR A 291 6.90 -15.25 7.74
CA TYR A 291 7.73 -15.55 6.57
C TYR A 291 8.33 -16.95 6.61
N LEU A 292 8.68 -17.48 7.80
CA LEU A 292 9.07 -18.89 7.93
C LEU A 292 7.91 -19.84 7.58
N GLY A 293 6.68 -19.46 7.90
CA GLY A 293 5.48 -20.18 7.46
C GLY A 293 5.33 -20.14 5.93
N ALA A 294 5.58 -18.97 5.31
CA ALA A 294 5.54 -18.85 3.86
C ALA A 294 6.63 -19.68 3.16
N ILE A 295 7.84 -19.71 3.69
CA ILE A 295 8.91 -20.58 3.17
C ILE A 295 8.49 -22.06 3.24
N ALA A 296 7.97 -22.49 4.38
CA ALA A 296 7.51 -23.88 4.55
C ALA A 296 6.34 -24.21 3.61
N GLU A 297 5.44 -23.26 3.32
CA GLU A 297 4.35 -23.41 2.34
C GLU A 297 4.89 -23.59 0.92
N GLU A 298 5.86 -22.77 0.48
CA GLU A 298 6.53 -22.89 -0.83
C GLU A 298 7.31 -24.21 -0.99
N GLN A 299 7.80 -24.76 0.11
CA GLN A 299 8.47 -26.07 0.15
C GLN A 299 7.49 -27.24 0.34
N GLU A 300 6.19 -27.00 0.30
CA GLU A 300 5.11 -27.97 0.55
C GLU A 300 5.19 -28.65 1.93
N ALA A 301 5.95 -28.09 2.86
CA ALA A 301 6.08 -28.56 4.24
C ALA A 301 4.91 -28.06 5.12
N TYR A 302 3.70 -28.43 4.76
CA TYR A 302 2.46 -27.85 5.30
C TYR A 302 2.31 -27.96 6.83
N GLU A 303 2.79 -29.02 7.46
CA GLU A 303 2.76 -29.15 8.92
C GLU A 303 3.61 -28.06 9.59
N GLN A 304 4.80 -27.78 9.02
CA GLN A 304 5.68 -26.73 9.51
C GLN A 304 5.09 -25.35 9.23
N ALA A 305 4.48 -25.14 8.06
CA ALA A 305 3.79 -23.90 7.72
C ALA A 305 2.67 -23.60 8.72
N LEU A 306 1.83 -24.59 9.04
CA LEU A 306 0.75 -24.46 10.03
C LEU A 306 1.28 -24.13 11.43
N ASP A 307 2.37 -24.80 11.87
CA ASP A 307 3.01 -24.52 13.16
C ASP A 307 3.51 -23.08 13.21
N ARG A 308 4.24 -22.61 12.19
CA ARG A 308 4.78 -21.25 12.11
C ARG A 308 3.68 -20.21 12.08
N TYR A 309 2.68 -20.34 11.20
CA TYR A 309 1.56 -19.43 11.12
C TYR A 309 0.74 -19.38 12.41
N SER A 310 0.61 -20.48 13.14
CA SER A 310 -0.13 -20.53 14.40
C SER A 310 0.52 -19.68 15.52
N ARG A 311 1.81 -19.40 15.41
CA ARG A 311 2.57 -18.59 16.38
C ARG A 311 2.54 -17.08 16.06
N VAL A 312 1.88 -16.69 14.98
CA VAL A 312 1.79 -15.28 14.56
C VAL A 312 0.70 -14.58 15.35
N GLU A 313 1.06 -13.43 15.91
CA GLU A 313 0.18 -12.50 16.61
C GLU A 313 0.20 -11.13 15.91
N GLY A 314 -0.48 -10.12 16.45
CA GLY A 314 -0.37 -8.73 15.99
C GLY A 314 -0.82 -8.48 14.54
N LYS A 315 -0.04 -7.69 13.81
CA LYS A 315 -0.45 -7.17 12.49
C LYS A 315 -0.62 -8.24 11.40
N HIS A 316 0.14 -9.33 11.47
CA HIS A 316 0.11 -10.42 10.49
C HIS A 316 -0.84 -11.56 10.85
N LEU A 317 -1.51 -11.51 12.02
CA LEU A 317 -2.39 -12.56 12.49
C LEU A 317 -3.48 -12.92 11.46
N ALA A 318 -4.14 -11.92 10.86
CA ALA A 318 -5.21 -12.17 9.90
C ALA A 318 -4.73 -12.89 8.65
N ASP A 319 -3.60 -12.45 8.11
CA ASP A 319 -3.04 -13.06 6.91
C ASP A 319 -2.51 -14.47 7.20
N ALA A 320 -1.88 -14.71 8.35
CA ALA A 320 -1.46 -16.03 8.80
C ALA A 320 -2.66 -16.99 8.95
N GLN A 321 -3.75 -16.53 9.57
CA GLN A 321 -4.95 -17.35 9.72
C GLN A 321 -5.66 -17.66 8.38
N VAL A 322 -5.59 -16.74 7.41
CA VAL A 322 -6.07 -16.99 6.04
C VAL A 322 -5.21 -18.07 5.36
N ARG A 323 -3.88 -18.02 5.52
CA ARG A 323 -2.97 -19.05 5.00
C ARG A 323 -3.27 -20.42 5.64
N ILE A 324 -3.45 -20.47 6.97
CA ILE A 324 -3.87 -21.68 7.68
C ILE A 324 -5.18 -22.23 7.08
N ALA A 325 -6.19 -21.38 6.88
CA ALA A 325 -7.47 -21.82 6.34
C ALA A 325 -7.32 -22.39 4.92
N LYS A 326 -6.48 -21.78 4.07
CA LYS A 326 -6.20 -22.28 2.73
C LYS A 326 -5.52 -23.64 2.76
N ILE A 327 -4.43 -23.79 3.51
CA ILE A 327 -3.71 -25.06 3.65
C ILE A 327 -4.66 -26.16 4.17
N LEU A 328 -5.49 -25.87 5.18
CA LEU A 328 -6.46 -26.82 5.70
C LEU A 328 -7.50 -27.23 4.64
N SER A 329 -7.95 -26.28 3.81
CA SER A 329 -8.88 -26.56 2.71
C SER A 329 -8.25 -27.49 1.68
N ASP A 330 -7.01 -27.20 1.25
CA ASP A 330 -6.26 -27.99 0.26
C ASP A 330 -6.00 -29.42 0.76
N GLN A 331 -5.86 -29.60 2.08
CA GLN A 331 -5.76 -30.89 2.74
C GLN A 331 -7.12 -31.60 2.96
N GLY A 332 -8.23 -31.05 2.47
CA GLY A 332 -9.57 -31.58 2.65
C GLY A 332 -10.21 -31.29 4.02
N ASN A 333 -9.55 -30.53 4.89
CA ASN A 333 -10.04 -30.16 6.22
C ASN A 333 -10.92 -28.90 6.19
N LEU A 334 -11.87 -28.84 5.24
CA LEU A 334 -12.71 -27.67 4.95
C LEU A 334 -13.47 -27.14 6.18
N LYS A 335 -13.90 -28.03 7.08
CA LYS A 335 -14.57 -27.62 8.33
C LYS A 335 -13.69 -26.74 9.20
N GLN A 336 -12.44 -27.14 9.43
CA GLN A 336 -11.49 -26.37 10.25
C GLN A 336 -11.09 -25.05 9.57
N ALA A 337 -10.92 -25.08 8.24
CA ALA A 337 -10.68 -23.89 7.44
C ALA A 337 -11.78 -22.83 7.67
N ARG A 338 -13.04 -23.25 7.57
CA ARG A 338 -14.20 -22.38 7.80
C ARG A 338 -14.27 -21.86 9.24
N GLU A 339 -14.07 -22.70 10.23
CA GLU A 339 -14.05 -22.29 11.65
C GLU A 339 -13.00 -21.23 11.92
N THR A 340 -11.84 -21.31 11.26
CA THR A 340 -10.77 -20.33 11.37
C THR A 340 -11.21 -18.96 10.81
N LEU A 341 -11.78 -18.92 9.60
CA LEU A 341 -12.29 -17.70 8.99
C LEU A 341 -13.47 -17.10 9.75
N GLN A 342 -14.34 -17.94 10.32
CA GLN A 342 -15.46 -17.49 11.15
C GLN A 342 -14.99 -16.80 12.43
N ARG A 343 -13.97 -17.33 13.10
CA ARG A 343 -13.34 -16.68 14.26
C ARG A 343 -12.72 -15.34 13.89
N LEU A 344 -12.07 -15.24 12.73
CA LEU A 344 -11.54 -13.96 12.22
C LEU A 344 -12.63 -12.91 12.04
N ARG A 345 -13.78 -13.29 11.47
CA ARG A 345 -14.91 -12.36 11.27
C ARG A 345 -15.43 -11.77 12.58
N VAL A 346 -15.47 -12.57 13.66
CA VAL A 346 -15.90 -12.09 14.97
C VAL A 346 -14.89 -11.11 15.57
N ASN A 347 -13.58 -11.41 15.43
CA ASN A 347 -12.52 -10.66 16.09
C ASN A 347 -12.07 -9.42 15.32
N GLN A 348 -12.31 -9.35 14.00
CA GLN A 348 -11.84 -8.27 13.13
C GLN A 348 -12.98 -7.65 12.31
N SER A 349 -13.74 -6.78 12.93
CA SER A 349 -14.94 -6.18 12.33
C SER A 349 -14.69 -5.37 11.04
N ARG A 350 -13.49 -4.82 10.84
CA ARG A 350 -13.15 -4.02 9.63
C ARG A 350 -12.96 -4.86 8.37
N ASN A 351 -12.56 -6.14 8.49
CA ASN A 351 -12.20 -6.99 7.35
C ASN A 351 -13.23 -8.11 7.10
N GLN A 352 -14.41 -8.02 7.67
CA GLN A 352 -15.41 -9.09 7.61
C GLN A 352 -15.80 -9.48 6.17
N LEU A 353 -15.93 -8.49 5.28
CA LEU A 353 -16.22 -8.75 3.87
C LEU A 353 -15.17 -9.65 3.23
N LYS A 354 -13.86 -9.34 3.43
CA LYS A 354 -12.74 -10.15 2.93
C LYS A 354 -12.85 -11.61 3.39
N PHE A 355 -13.17 -11.84 4.67
CA PHE A 355 -13.24 -13.20 5.22
C PHE A 355 -14.47 -13.98 4.75
N TYR A 356 -15.60 -13.32 4.47
CA TYR A 356 -16.75 -13.94 3.81
C TYR A 356 -16.40 -14.37 2.38
N MET A 357 -15.74 -13.52 1.62
CA MET A 357 -15.31 -13.81 0.25
C MET A 357 -14.35 -15.00 0.21
N ILE A 358 -13.34 -15.01 1.08
CA ILE A 358 -12.37 -16.11 1.16
C ILE A 358 -13.07 -17.43 1.56
N GLU A 359 -13.96 -17.43 2.58
CA GLU A 359 -14.68 -18.66 2.98
C GLU A 359 -15.52 -19.22 1.83
N ALA A 360 -16.23 -18.33 1.13
CA ALA A 360 -17.07 -18.75 0.02
C ALA A 360 -16.24 -19.27 -1.17
N GLU A 361 -15.07 -18.68 -1.43
CA GLU A 361 -14.17 -19.15 -2.49
C GLU A 361 -13.59 -20.53 -2.18
N LEU A 362 -13.10 -20.77 -0.97
CA LEU A 362 -12.64 -22.11 -0.55
C LEU A 362 -13.75 -23.17 -0.69
N LEU A 363 -15.00 -22.80 -0.39
CA LEU A 363 -16.14 -23.68 -0.59
C LEU A 363 -16.43 -23.95 -2.08
N ARG A 364 -16.26 -22.95 -2.94
CA ARG A 364 -16.41 -23.12 -4.41
C ARG A 364 -15.31 -24.03 -4.98
N GLU A 365 -14.06 -23.82 -4.57
CA GLU A 365 -12.92 -24.68 -4.94
C GLU A 365 -13.16 -26.13 -4.52
N ALA A 366 -13.74 -26.34 -3.34
CA ALA A 366 -14.16 -27.65 -2.85
C ALA A 366 -15.46 -28.18 -3.49
N ARG A 367 -16.06 -27.46 -4.45
CA ARG A 367 -17.35 -27.75 -5.11
C ARG A 367 -18.56 -27.80 -4.17
N GLU A 368 -18.44 -27.20 -2.99
CA GLU A 368 -19.51 -27.05 -1.99
C GLU A 368 -20.38 -25.82 -2.31
N TYR A 369 -20.88 -25.74 -3.55
CA TYR A 369 -21.55 -24.55 -4.10
C TYR A 369 -22.78 -24.12 -3.31
N ALA A 370 -23.54 -25.09 -2.75
CA ALA A 370 -24.73 -24.76 -1.94
C ALA A 370 -24.33 -24.03 -0.65
N THR A 371 -23.28 -24.52 0.02
CA THR A 371 -22.76 -23.91 1.24
C THR A 371 -22.11 -22.56 0.96
N ALA A 372 -21.40 -22.41 -0.18
CA ALA A 372 -20.86 -21.14 -0.63
C ALA A 372 -21.99 -20.09 -0.84
N HIS A 373 -23.09 -20.50 -1.45
CA HIS A 373 -24.25 -19.63 -1.65
C HIS A 373 -24.85 -19.12 -0.33
N GLU A 374 -24.92 -19.97 0.70
CA GLU A 374 -25.34 -19.54 2.04
C GLU A 374 -24.39 -18.52 2.65
N VAL A 375 -23.07 -18.71 2.49
CA VAL A 375 -22.06 -17.78 3.00
C VAL A 375 -22.18 -16.41 2.32
N TYR A 376 -22.29 -16.38 1.00
CA TYR A 376 -22.55 -15.13 0.26
C TYR A 376 -23.86 -14.46 0.69
N THR A 377 -24.92 -15.26 0.94
CA THR A 377 -26.21 -14.73 1.38
C THR A 377 -26.11 -14.06 2.75
N LYS A 378 -25.42 -14.69 3.71
CA LYS A 378 -25.14 -14.09 5.02
C LYS A 378 -24.28 -12.81 4.91
N ALA A 379 -23.33 -12.79 3.98
CA ALA A 379 -22.55 -11.60 3.73
C ALA A 379 -23.42 -10.44 3.20
N LEU A 380 -24.35 -10.73 2.29
CA LEU A 380 -25.26 -9.75 1.70
C LEU A 380 -26.34 -9.26 2.66
N GLU A 381 -26.68 -9.98 3.73
CA GLU A 381 -27.50 -9.45 4.82
C GLU A 381 -26.86 -8.25 5.50
N ARG A 382 -25.53 -8.20 5.52
CA ARG A 382 -24.76 -7.12 6.15
C ARG A 382 -24.24 -6.08 5.14
N PHE A 383 -23.97 -6.50 3.91
CA PHE A 383 -23.39 -5.71 2.82
C PHE A 383 -24.31 -5.77 1.60
N SER A 384 -25.57 -5.38 1.76
CA SER A 384 -26.70 -5.66 0.86
C SER A 384 -26.52 -5.25 -0.60
N ASP A 385 -25.74 -4.18 -0.86
CA ASP A 385 -25.55 -3.63 -2.20
C ASP A 385 -24.10 -3.75 -2.69
N ASN A 386 -23.33 -4.65 -2.04
CA ASN A 386 -21.96 -4.87 -2.46
C ASN A 386 -21.92 -5.63 -3.79
N THR A 387 -21.41 -4.97 -4.82
CA THR A 387 -21.36 -5.46 -6.20
C THR A 387 -20.56 -6.74 -6.33
N ASP A 388 -19.40 -6.82 -5.65
CA ASP A 388 -18.53 -8.00 -5.72
C ASP A 388 -19.20 -9.24 -5.11
N LEU A 389 -19.91 -9.09 -4.00
CA LEU A 389 -20.69 -10.17 -3.39
C LEU A 389 -21.85 -10.64 -4.26
N LEU A 390 -22.60 -9.70 -4.85
CA LEU A 390 -23.70 -10.03 -5.77
C LEU A 390 -23.15 -10.77 -6.99
N TYR A 391 -22.05 -10.30 -7.57
CA TYR A 391 -21.40 -10.92 -8.70
C TYR A 391 -20.91 -12.34 -8.36
N ALA A 392 -20.17 -12.50 -7.28
CA ALA A 392 -19.65 -13.79 -6.85
C ALA A 392 -20.77 -14.79 -6.51
N ARG A 393 -21.85 -14.35 -5.83
CA ARG A 393 -23.00 -15.20 -5.57
C ARG A 393 -23.74 -15.59 -6.84
N GLY A 394 -23.86 -14.67 -7.78
CA GLY A 394 -24.43 -14.93 -9.10
C GLY A 394 -23.64 -15.99 -9.86
N LEU A 395 -22.32 -15.87 -9.95
CA LEU A 395 -21.50 -16.90 -10.59
C LEU A 395 -21.60 -18.27 -9.88
N ASN A 396 -21.61 -18.29 -8.55
CA ASN A 396 -21.83 -19.52 -7.80
C ASN A 396 -23.22 -20.13 -8.07
N ALA A 397 -24.22 -19.31 -8.35
CA ALA A 397 -25.56 -19.80 -8.74
C ALA A 397 -25.54 -20.46 -10.14
N ALA A 398 -24.69 -20.01 -11.07
CA ALA A 398 -24.47 -20.69 -12.34
C ALA A 398 -23.90 -22.10 -12.15
N ASP A 399 -22.92 -22.28 -11.26
CA ASP A 399 -22.37 -23.60 -10.91
C ASP A 399 -23.44 -24.52 -10.29
N LEU A 400 -24.42 -23.96 -9.55
CA LEU A 400 -25.59 -24.64 -9.02
C LEU A 400 -26.67 -24.95 -10.06
N LYS A 401 -26.50 -24.50 -11.32
CA LYS A 401 -27.52 -24.55 -12.37
C LYS A 401 -28.82 -23.79 -12.00
N ARG A 402 -28.68 -22.76 -11.16
CA ARG A 402 -29.79 -21.90 -10.69
C ARG A 402 -29.73 -20.54 -11.39
N VAL A 403 -30.09 -20.56 -12.69
CA VAL A 403 -30.15 -19.35 -13.54
C VAL A 403 -31.03 -18.24 -12.93
N ASP A 404 -32.12 -18.63 -12.25
CA ASP A 404 -33.01 -17.70 -11.56
C ASP A 404 -32.30 -16.86 -10.48
N LEU A 405 -31.39 -17.47 -9.72
CA LEU A 405 -30.63 -16.79 -8.68
C LEU A 405 -29.51 -15.92 -9.27
N LEU A 406 -28.80 -16.44 -10.28
CA LEU A 406 -27.82 -15.66 -11.03
C LEU A 406 -28.45 -14.38 -11.61
N GLU A 407 -29.55 -14.55 -12.32
CA GLU A 407 -30.25 -13.46 -13.00
C GLU A 407 -30.70 -12.39 -11.99
N LYS A 408 -31.23 -12.79 -10.83
CA LYS A 408 -31.61 -11.90 -9.75
C LYS A 408 -30.44 -11.01 -9.30
N ASP A 409 -29.29 -11.60 -9.06
CA ASP A 409 -28.13 -10.88 -8.53
C ASP A 409 -27.47 -9.99 -9.60
N LEU A 410 -27.29 -10.51 -10.81
CA LEU A 410 -26.66 -9.72 -11.89
C LEU A 410 -27.57 -8.58 -12.37
N ARG A 411 -28.89 -8.78 -12.43
CA ARG A 411 -29.83 -7.67 -12.71
C ARG A 411 -29.78 -6.59 -11.64
N LYS A 412 -29.65 -6.96 -10.36
CA LYS A 412 -29.50 -5.98 -9.28
C LYS A 412 -28.22 -5.14 -9.45
N ILE A 413 -27.13 -5.74 -9.92
CA ILE A 413 -25.90 -4.99 -10.28
C ILE A 413 -26.20 -4.03 -11.45
N LEU A 414 -26.87 -4.51 -12.50
CA LEU A 414 -27.14 -3.73 -13.69
C LEU A 414 -28.16 -2.59 -13.47
N GLU A 415 -29.05 -2.69 -12.48
CA GLU A 415 -29.93 -1.59 -12.06
C GLU A 415 -29.13 -0.40 -11.54
N SER A 416 -28.07 -0.63 -10.76
CA SER A 416 -27.23 0.43 -10.19
C SER A 416 -26.03 0.79 -11.08
N HIS A 417 -25.52 -0.17 -11.85
CA HIS A 417 -24.35 -0.05 -12.73
C HIS A 417 -24.65 -0.63 -14.11
N PRO A 418 -25.43 0.06 -14.98
CA PRO A 418 -25.87 -0.47 -16.27
C PRO A 418 -24.74 -0.80 -17.25
N GLN A 419 -23.55 -0.22 -17.05
CA GLN A 419 -22.35 -0.45 -17.85
C GLN A 419 -21.34 -1.41 -17.18
N HIS A 420 -21.79 -2.27 -16.27
CA HIS A 420 -20.93 -3.27 -15.67
C HIS A 420 -20.69 -4.43 -16.64
N ALA A 421 -19.62 -4.34 -17.42
CA ALA A 421 -19.32 -5.26 -18.54
C ALA A 421 -19.29 -6.73 -18.10
N ASP A 422 -18.69 -7.05 -16.95
CA ASP A 422 -18.57 -8.43 -16.47
C ASP A 422 -19.93 -9.00 -16.05
N ALA A 423 -20.81 -8.19 -15.47
CA ALA A 423 -22.18 -8.63 -15.14
C ALA A 423 -23.03 -8.84 -16.40
N LEU A 424 -22.90 -7.96 -17.40
CA LEU A 424 -23.55 -8.13 -18.70
C LEU A 424 -23.08 -9.42 -19.38
N ASN A 425 -21.76 -9.66 -19.39
CA ASN A 425 -21.17 -10.84 -19.99
C ASN A 425 -21.61 -12.14 -19.27
N ALA A 426 -21.50 -12.16 -17.94
CA ALA A 426 -21.87 -13.35 -17.16
C ALA A 426 -23.36 -13.69 -17.28
N LEU A 427 -24.24 -12.67 -17.29
CA LEU A 427 -25.67 -12.88 -17.52
C LEU A 427 -25.91 -13.41 -18.93
N GLY A 428 -25.34 -12.78 -19.95
CA GLY A 428 -25.50 -13.19 -21.33
C GLY A 428 -24.97 -14.60 -21.59
N TYR A 429 -23.74 -14.90 -21.12
CA TYR A 429 -23.15 -16.22 -21.27
C TYR A 429 -24.02 -17.31 -20.61
N THR A 430 -24.42 -17.12 -19.36
CA THR A 430 -25.24 -18.12 -18.63
C THR A 430 -26.59 -18.34 -19.32
N LEU A 431 -27.23 -17.27 -19.82
CA LEU A 431 -28.47 -17.43 -20.58
C LEU A 431 -28.24 -18.19 -21.89
N ALA A 432 -27.12 -17.98 -22.58
CA ALA A 432 -26.77 -18.70 -23.80
C ALA A 432 -26.42 -20.17 -23.54
N ASP A 433 -25.70 -20.44 -22.44
CA ASP A 433 -25.24 -21.79 -22.10
C ASP A 433 -26.36 -22.67 -21.49
N GLN A 434 -27.16 -22.11 -20.59
CA GLN A 434 -28.08 -22.89 -19.74
C GLN A 434 -29.57 -22.72 -20.10
N THR A 435 -29.90 -21.91 -21.11
CA THR A 435 -31.31 -21.67 -21.53
C THR A 435 -31.46 -21.54 -23.04
N ASP A 436 -32.71 -21.44 -23.52
CA ASP A 436 -33.02 -21.16 -24.91
C ASP A 436 -33.26 -19.64 -25.18
N ARG A 437 -32.95 -18.77 -24.22
CA ARG A 437 -33.13 -17.31 -24.30
C ARG A 437 -31.99 -16.63 -25.11
N LEU A 438 -31.65 -17.21 -26.25
CA LEU A 438 -30.44 -16.87 -27.01
C LEU A 438 -30.39 -15.43 -27.52
N GLN A 439 -31.55 -14.89 -27.95
CA GLN A 439 -31.59 -13.49 -28.45
C GLN A 439 -31.38 -12.48 -27.31
N GLU A 440 -31.91 -12.74 -26.14
CA GLU A 440 -31.69 -11.93 -24.96
C GLU A 440 -30.24 -12.04 -24.47
N ALA A 441 -29.68 -13.24 -24.44
CA ALA A 441 -28.27 -13.49 -24.16
C ALA A 441 -27.36 -12.65 -25.06
N ARG A 442 -27.61 -12.69 -26.36
CA ARG A 442 -26.86 -11.91 -27.36
C ARG A 442 -26.91 -10.40 -27.08
N GLN A 443 -28.06 -9.86 -26.67
CA GLN A 443 -28.20 -8.44 -26.36
C GLN A 443 -27.30 -8.00 -25.21
N TYR A 444 -27.17 -8.80 -24.15
CA TYR A 444 -26.24 -8.53 -23.04
C TYR A 444 -24.80 -8.63 -23.47
N ILE A 445 -24.43 -9.67 -24.21
CA ILE A 445 -23.04 -9.88 -24.65
C ILE A 445 -22.60 -8.79 -25.64
N VAL A 446 -23.47 -8.31 -26.53
CA VAL A 446 -23.17 -7.18 -27.42
C VAL A 446 -22.87 -5.91 -26.63
N GLN A 447 -23.61 -5.64 -25.56
CA GLN A 447 -23.30 -4.50 -24.70
C GLN A 447 -21.97 -4.68 -23.95
N ALA A 448 -21.67 -5.90 -23.48
CA ALA A 448 -20.38 -6.21 -22.85
C ALA A 448 -19.22 -6.04 -23.86
N LEU A 449 -19.40 -6.50 -25.09
CA LEU A 449 -18.40 -6.40 -26.16
C LEU A 449 -18.12 -4.94 -26.54
N ALA A 450 -19.14 -4.09 -26.56
CA ALA A 450 -18.97 -2.65 -26.80
C ALA A 450 -18.15 -1.97 -25.70
N LEU A 451 -18.20 -2.46 -24.45
CA LEU A 451 -17.44 -1.94 -23.31
C LEU A 451 -16.02 -2.53 -23.22
N LYS A 452 -15.86 -3.80 -23.58
CA LYS A 452 -14.59 -4.54 -23.51
C LYS A 452 -14.32 -5.32 -24.82
N PRO A 453 -14.01 -4.64 -25.93
CA PRO A 453 -13.92 -5.26 -27.26
C PRO A 453 -12.75 -6.25 -27.42
N GLU A 454 -11.74 -6.16 -26.58
CA GLU A 454 -10.54 -7.04 -26.63
C GLU A 454 -10.51 -8.05 -25.46
N SER A 455 -11.59 -8.18 -24.71
CA SER A 455 -11.67 -9.16 -23.61
C SER A 455 -11.88 -10.57 -24.18
N PRO A 456 -10.95 -11.52 -23.96
CA PRO A 456 -11.10 -12.89 -24.46
C PRO A 456 -12.36 -13.57 -23.94
N ALA A 457 -12.73 -13.35 -22.68
CA ALA A 457 -13.96 -13.91 -22.10
C ALA A 457 -15.24 -13.36 -22.74
N VAL A 458 -15.25 -12.07 -23.16
CA VAL A 458 -16.41 -11.48 -23.82
C VAL A 458 -16.48 -11.92 -25.28
N LEU A 459 -15.33 -12.03 -25.95
CA LEU A 459 -15.23 -12.57 -27.30
C LEU A 459 -15.69 -14.05 -27.35
N ASP A 460 -15.25 -14.85 -26.40
CA ASP A 460 -15.69 -16.24 -26.25
C ASP A 460 -17.21 -16.34 -26.06
N SER A 461 -17.77 -15.57 -25.13
CA SER A 461 -19.21 -15.51 -24.91
C SER A 461 -19.98 -15.10 -26.17
N MET A 462 -19.44 -14.16 -26.96
CA MET A 462 -20.03 -13.76 -28.23
C MET A 462 -19.97 -14.89 -29.25
N GLY A 463 -18.84 -15.56 -29.35
CA GLY A 463 -18.69 -16.74 -30.21
C GLY A 463 -19.64 -17.86 -29.80
N TRP A 464 -19.76 -18.13 -28.49
CA TRP A 464 -20.67 -19.16 -27.98
C TRP A 464 -22.14 -18.88 -28.29
N VAL A 465 -22.60 -17.65 -28.06
CA VAL A 465 -24.01 -17.31 -28.36
C VAL A 465 -24.31 -17.34 -29.87
N GLU A 466 -23.36 -16.93 -30.74
CA GLU A 466 -23.52 -17.02 -32.17
C GLU A 466 -23.55 -18.51 -32.62
N TYR A 467 -22.73 -19.38 -32.05
CA TYR A 467 -22.79 -20.82 -32.25
C TYR A 467 -24.16 -21.38 -31.87
N ARG A 468 -24.66 -21.06 -30.69
CA ARG A 468 -25.98 -21.51 -30.20
C ARG A 468 -27.13 -21.00 -31.08
N LEU A 469 -26.95 -19.85 -31.76
CA LEU A 469 -27.88 -19.29 -32.74
C LEU A 469 -27.74 -19.91 -34.13
N GLY A 470 -26.75 -20.77 -34.38
CA GLY A 470 -26.47 -21.39 -35.66
C GLY A 470 -25.63 -20.55 -36.63
N ASN A 471 -25.07 -19.41 -36.17
CA ASN A 471 -24.25 -18.50 -36.99
C ASN A 471 -22.78 -18.92 -36.93
N LEU A 472 -22.45 -20.10 -37.49
CA LEU A 472 -21.11 -20.70 -37.37
C LEU A 472 -19.97 -19.78 -37.87
N PRO A 473 -20.08 -19.03 -38.97
CA PRO A 473 -18.99 -18.13 -39.40
C PRO A 473 -18.70 -17.01 -38.38
N ALA A 474 -19.73 -16.39 -37.80
CA ALA A 474 -19.57 -15.36 -36.81
C ALA A 474 -19.02 -15.94 -35.49
N ALA A 475 -19.47 -17.13 -35.09
CA ALA A 475 -18.94 -17.86 -33.92
C ALA A 475 -17.43 -18.10 -34.07
N LEU A 476 -17.02 -18.61 -35.23
CA LEU A 476 -15.61 -18.90 -35.53
C LEU A 476 -14.74 -17.62 -35.44
N GLU A 477 -15.22 -16.50 -36.03
CA GLU A 477 -14.49 -15.23 -36.00
C GLU A 477 -14.21 -14.76 -34.58
N HIS A 478 -15.22 -14.76 -33.71
CA HIS A 478 -15.07 -14.31 -32.33
C HIS A 478 -14.21 -15.24 -31.48
N LEU A 479 -14.39 -16.56 -31.64
CA LEU A 479 -13.61 -17.55 -30.89
C LEU A 479 -12.13 -17.60 -31.33
N GLN A 480 -11.84 -17.40 -32.62
CA GLN A 480 -10.46 -17.27 -33.09
C GLN A 480 -9.77 -16.04 -32.46
N LYS A 481 -10.44 -14.88 -32.46
CA LYS A 481 -9.93 -13.67 -31.79
C LYS A 481 -9.70 -13.90 -30.30
N ALA A 482 -10.60 -14.60 -29.60
CA ALA A 482 -10.44 -14.93 -28.20
C ALA A 482 -9.20 -15.83 -27.98
N ALA A 483 -9.02 -16.85 -28.82
CA ALA A 483 -7.90 -17.79 -28.75
C ALA A 483 -6.55 -17.15 -29.11
N GLU A 484 -6.52 -16.11 -29.96
CA GLU A 484 -5.29 -15.33 -30.23
C GLU A 484 -4.81 -14.55 -28.99
N ILE A 485 -5.72 -14.14 -28.10
CA ILE A 485 -5.42 -13.35 -26.91
C ILE A 485 -5.16 -14.25 -25.69
N SER A 486 -5.88 -15.36 -25.57
CA SER A 486 -5.84 -16.23 -24.40
C SER A 486 -5.81 -17.71 -24.76
N ASN A 487 -4.99 -18.46 -24.02
CA ASN A 487 -4.88 -19.91 -24.14
C ASN A 487 -5.85 -20.66 -23.17
N ASP A 488 -6.96 -20.05 -22.78
CA ASP A 488 -7.93 -20.62 -21.86
C ASP A 488 -8.56 -21.91 -22.41
N ALA A 489 -8.73 -22.93 -21.57
CA ALA A 489 -9.25 -24.23 -21.96
C ALA A 489 -10.74 -24.19 -22.35
N GLU A 490 -11.54 -23.27 -21.79
CA GLU A 490 -12.94 -23.08 -22.16
C GLU A 490 -13.05 -22.50 -23.57
N ILE A 491 -12.23 -21.48 -23.88
CA ILE A 491 -12.14 -20.91 -25.23
C ILE A 491 -11.71 -21.98 -26.26
N ALA A 492 -10.70 -22.78 -25.91
CA ALA A 492 -10.25 -23.87 -26.77
C ALA A 492 -11.36 -24.94 -26.98
N SER A 493 -12.15 -25.21 -25.94
CA SER A 493 -13.30 -26.11 -25.99
C SER A 493 -14.35 -25.61 -26.98
N HIS A 494 -14.76 -24.33 -26.86
CA HIS A 494 -15.78 -23.73 -27.71
C HIS A 494 -15.30 -23.61 -29.19
N LEU A 495 -14.05 -23.18 -29.38
CA LEU A 495 -13.47 -23.07 -30.74
C LEU A 495 -13.39 -24.45 -31.44
N GLY A 496 -12.92 -25.47 -30.70
CA GLY A 496 -12.88 -26.84 -31.23
C GLY A 496 -14.26 -27.37 -31.55
N GLU A 497 -15.29 -27.10 -30.74
CA GLU A 497 -16.67 -27.51 -30.98
C GLU A 497 -17.22 -26.87 -32.26
N VAL A 498 -17.01 -25.57 -32.47
CA VAL A 498 -17.44 -24.86 -33.67
C VAL A 498 -16.74 -25.44 -34.91
N LEU A 499 -15.42 -25.64 -34.86
CA LEU A 499 -14.67 -26.24 -35.97
C LEU A 499 -15.14 -27.64 -36.28
N TRP A 500 -15.41 -28.47 -35.29
CA TRP A 500 -15.91 -29.82 -35.44
C TRP A 500 -17.25 -29.84 -36.19
N VAL A 501 -18.20 -29.00 -35.79
CA VAL A 501 -19.52 -28.89 -36.42
C VAL A 501 -19.42 -28.32 -37.83
N MET A 502 -18.43 -27.49 -38.11
CA MET A 502 -18.14 -26.99 -39.46
C MET A 502 -17.48 -28.05 -40.40
N GLY A 503 -17.09 -29.21 -39.88
CA GLY A 503 -16.42 -30.28 -40.59
C GLY A 503 -14.89 -30.18 -40.61
N GLU A 504 -14.31 -29.22 -39.89
CA GLU A 504 -12.85 -29.01 -39.76
C GLU A 504 -12.27 -29.83 -38.61
N GLN A 505 -12.52 -31.15 -38.62
CA GLN A 505 -12.26 -32.06 -37.51
C GLN A 505 -10.77 -32.14 -37.15
N GLU A 506 -9.86 -32.13 -38.10
CA GLU A 506 -8.42 -32.17 -37.83
C GLU A 506 -7.98 -30.94 -36.99
N ARG A 507 -8.43 -29.76 -37.36
CA ARG A 507 -8.12 -28.53 -36.62
C ARG A 507 -8.74 -28.50 -35.23
N ALA A 508 -9.96 -29.01 -35.09
CA ALA A 508 -10.61 -29.16 -33.79
C ALA A 508 -9.80 -30.03 -32.83
N LEU A 509 -9.36 -31.21 -33.31
CA LEU A 509 -8.53 -32.13 -32.54
C LEU A 509 -7.17 -31.52 -32.17
N GLU A 510 -6.52 -30.78 -33.06
CA GLU A 510 -5.26 -30.07 -32.74
C GLU A 510 -5.44 -29.08 -31.57
N ILE A 511 -6.51 -28.28 -31.60
CA ILE A 511 -6.80 -27.29 -30.55
C ILE A 511 -7.09 -27.98 -29.21
N TRP A 512 -7.95 -29.00 -29.22
CA TRP A 512 -8.30 -29.74 -28.02
C TRP A 512 -7.10 -30.48 -27.43
N LYS A 513 -6.26 -31.13 -28.24
CA LYS A 513 -5.02 -31.78 -27.78
C LYS A 513 -4.05 -30.79 -27.17
N ALA A 514 -3.82 -29.67 -27.82
CA ALA A 514 -2.96 -28.62 -27.28
C ALA A 514 -3.50 -28.06 -25.95
N ALA A 515 -4.80 -27.95 -25.76
CA ALA A 515 -5.40 -27.54 -24.48
C ALA A 515 -5.24 -28.62 -23.40
N LEU A 516 -5.42 -29.90 -23.73
CA LEU A 516 -5.23 -31.03 -22.81
C LEU A 516 -3.75 -31.27 -22.45
N GLU A 517 -2.81 -30.98 -23.34
CA GLU A 517 -1.37 -31.04 -23.03
C GLU A 517 -0.97 -29.98 -21.98
N ARG A 518 -1.57 -28.79 -22.06
CA ARG A 518 -1.31 -27.71 -21.09
C ARG A 518 -2.02 -27.93 -19.75
N GLU A 519 -3.27 -28.39 -19.81
CA GLU A 519 -4.15 -28.56 -18.66
C GLU A 519 -4.92 -29.87 -18.77
N PRO A 520 -4.29 -31.03 -18.39
CA PRO A 520 -4.85 -32.35 -18.58
C PRO A 520 -6.20 -32.59 -17.87
N ASP A 521 -6.40 -31.92 -16.73
CA ASP A 521 -7.58 -32.09 -15.87
C ASP A 521 -8.63 -30.98 -16.06
N ASN A 522 -8.53 -30.16 -17.15
CA ASN A 522 -9.54 -29.15 -17.41
C ASN A 522 -10.94 -29.78 -17.64
N ARG A 523 -11.95 -29.09 -17.12
CA ARG A 523 -13.34 -29.58 -17.11
C ARG A 523 -14.11 -29.34 -18.43
N PHE A 524 -13.53 -28.70 -19.42
CA PHE A 524 -14.23 -28.22 -20.61
C PHE A 524 -14.02 -29.10 -21.84
N VAL A 525 -12.79 -29.42 -22.18
CA VAL A 525 -12.43 -30.06 -23.46
C VAL A 525 -12.94 -31.49 -23.56
N ARG A 526 -12.64 -32.38 -22.62
CA ARG A 526 -13.08 -33.80 -22.68
C ARG A 526 -14.59 -33.96 -22.76
N PRO A 527 -15.43 -33.24 -21.98
CA PRO A 527 -16.86 -33.30 -22.15
C PRO A 527 -17.37 -32.83 -23.51
N ALA A 528 -16.74 -31.83 -24.12
CA ALA A 528 -17.09 -31.38 -25.48
C ALA A 528 -16.75 -32.46 -26.52
N MET A 529 -15.56 -33.04 -26.46
CA MET A 529 -15.15 -34.16 -27.35
C MET A 529 -16.11 -35.35 -27.24
N LEU A 530 -16.43 -35.79 -26.01
CA LEU A 530 -17.35 -36.88 -25.78
C LEU A 530 -18.75 -36.61 -26.33
N ARG A 531 -19.29 -35.41 -26.16
CA ARG A 531 -20.61 -34.99 -26.64
C ARG A 531 -20.68 -35.03 -28.17
N LEU A 532 -19.58 -34.75 -28.84
CA LEU A 532 -19.50 -34.70 -30.30
C LEU A 532 -19.01 -36.00 -30.95
N GLY A 533 -18.68 -37.01 -30.15
CA GLY A 533 -18.17 -38.30 -30.65
C GLY A 533 -16.75 -38.19 -31.24
N ALA A 534 -15.98 -37.23 -30.77
CA ALA A 534 -14.56 -37.15 -31.10
C ALA A 534 -13.79 -38.14 -30.20
N GLU A 535 -13.09 -39.06 -30.80
CA GLU A 535 -12.18 -39.98 -30.13
C GLU A 535 -10.81 -39.31 -29.92
N ASP A 536 -10.15 -39.65 -28.79
CA ASP A 536 -8.82 -39.14 -28.43
C ASP A 536 -7.74 -39.48 -29.46
#